data_246f7e600b43a78b0437f512da9df1d1
#
_entry.id   246f7e600b43a78b0437f512da9df1d1
#
_cell.length_a   1.000
_cell.length_b   1.000
_cell.length_c   1.000
_cell.angle_alpha   90.00
_cell.angle_beta   90.00
_cell.angle_gamma   90.00
#
_symmetry.space_group_name_H-M   'P 1'
#
loop_
_entity.id
_entity.type
_entity.pdbx_description
1 polymer ?
#
loop_
_entity_poly.entity_id
_entity_poly.type
_entity_poly.pdbx_seq_one_letter_code
_entity_poly.pdbx_strand_id
1 'polypeptide(L)'
;MKRVFWLLILILSVSLFAACGGKAAVTESTAGFLSVTQEVFPEAPPQMTVVCGEESVTAWRGSYSWHVLLEDGFGRGKQADSVHPLSSSAVPVIAVGETTVVTLTFDIPQGTEIPIQSIEVRRYRIDADDYEDYETVTTDGDALTLTSEDALYEVIASWDVSDGAYNGEAHYAFRTTGKSY
;
A
#
# COMPACT_ATOMS: atom_id res chain seq x y z
N MET A 1 -43.08 -56.65 -8.60
CA MET A 1 -41.91 -56.17 -7.82
C MET A 1 -41.81 -54.66 -7.61
N LYS A 2 -42.36 -53.79 -8.48
CA LYS A 2 -42.31 -52.33 -8.29
C LYS A 2 -43.23 -51.76 -7.16
N ARG A 3 -44.30 -52.44 -6.80
CA ARG A 3 -45.24 -51.95 -5.77
C ARG A 3 -44.75 -52.21 -4.33
N VAL A 4 -43.91 -53.18 -4.11
CA VAL A 4 -43.38 -53.50 -2.77
C VAL A 4 -42.25 -52.51 -2.39
N PHE A 5 -41.55 -52.00 -3.39
CA PHE A 5 -40.46 -51.06 -3.18
C PHE A 5 -40.97 -49.68 -2.69
N TRP A 6 -42.16 -49.23 -3.20
CA TRP A 6 -42.81 -48.00 -2.79
C TRP A 6 -43.37 -48.06 -1.37
N LEU A 7 -43.81 -49.23 -0.93
CA LEU A 7 -44.34 -49.41 0.40
C LEU A 7 -43.24 -49.41 1.47
N LEU A 8 -42.07 -49.91 1.13
CA LEU A 8 -40.88 -49.84 2.00
C LEU A 8 -40.34 -48.41 2.19
N ILE A 9 -40.40 -47.59 1.13
CA ILE A 9 -39.97 -46.17 1.23
C ILE A 9 -40.97 -45.39 2.07
N LEU A 10 -42.24 -45.68 2.00
CA LEU A 10 -43.26 -44.99 2.77
C LEU A 10 -43.20 -45.33 4.27
N ILE A 11 -42.82 -46.55 4.64
CA ILE A 11 -42.61 -46.96 6.05
C ILE A 11 -41.35 -46.34 6.63
N LEU A 12 -40.29 -46.14 5.81
CA LEU A 12 -39.06 -45.53 6.26
C LEU A 12 -39.21 -44.00 6.50
N SER A 13 -40.11 -43.36 5.77
CA SER A 13 -40.36 -41.91 5.92
C SER A 13 -41.20 -41.55 7.16
N VAL A 14 -42.04 -42.48 7.65
CA VAL A 14 -42.86 -42.24 8.85
C VAL A 14 -42.08 -42.46 10.14
N SER A 15 -41.01 -43.25 10.12
CA SER A 15 -40.22 -43.53 11.31
C SER A 15 -39.25 -42.38 11.71
N LEU A 16 -39.06 -41.38 10.85
CA LEU A 16 -38.17 -40.25 11.13
C LEU A 16 -38.82 -39.08 11.86
N PHE A 17 -40.16 -39.10 12.05
CA PHE A 17 -40.87 -37.99 12.75
C PHE A 17 -41.23 -38.23 14.20
N ALA A 18 -40.90 -39.39 14.77
CA ALA A 18 -41.27 -39.76 16.15
C ALA A 18 -40.17 -39.57 17.21
N ALA A 19 -39.07 -38.92 16.89
CA ALA A 19 -37.93 -38.71 17.83
C ALA A 19 -37.60 -37.25 18.07
N CYS A 20 -38.60 -36.38 18.27
CA CYS A 20 -38.37 -35.00 18.66
C CYS A 20 -39.27 -34.60 19.84
N GLY A 21 -39.10 -35.28 20.96
CA GLY A 21 -39.70 -34.96 22.25
C GLY A 21 -38.64 -34.89 23.35
N GLY A 22 -37.54 -34.16 23.12
CA GLY A 22 -36.48 -33.87 24.06
C GLY A 22 -36.51 -32.38 24.38
N LYS A 23 -36.64 -32.06 25.69
CA LYS A 23 -36.50 -30.69 26.23
C LYS A 23 -35.30 -30.00 25.61
N ALA A 24 -35.56 -28.89 24.90
CA ALA A 24 -34.54 -28.00 24.44
C ALA A 24 -33.78 -27.42 25.66
N ALA A 25 -32.61 -27.94 25.93
CA ALA A 25 -31.59 -27.18 26.64
C ALA A 25 -31.22 -26.04 25.69
N VAL A 26 -31.53 -24.82 26.08
CA VAL A 26 -30.99 -23.61 25.43
C VAL A 26 -29.50 -23.63 25.68
N THR A 27 -28.78 -24.25 24.79
CA THR A 27 -27.34 -24.00 24.69
C THR A 27 -27.24 -22.64 24.01
N GLU A 28 -26.97 -21.62 24.80
CA GLU A 28 -26.45 -20.35 24.26
C GLU A 28 -25.23 -20.72 23.42
N SER A 29 -25.45 -20.84 22.14
CA SER A 29 -24.41 -20.77 21.14
C SER A 29 -23.88 -19.35 21.23
N THR A 30 -22.83 -19.17 22.04
CA THR A 30 -21.95 -18.01 21.90
C THR A 30 -21.45 -18.08 20.48
N ALA A 31 -22.19 -17.44 19.57
CA ALA A 31 -21.71 -17.12 18.25
C ALA A 31 -20.45 -16.30 18.51
N GLY A 32 -19.31 -16.97 18.46
CA GLY A 32 -18.04 -16.28 18.37
C GLY A 32 -18.19 -15.37 17.15
N PHE A 33 -18.34 -14.09 17.43
CA PHE A 33 -18.07 -13.07 16.43
C PHE A 33 -16.63 -13.35 16.02
N LEU A 34 -16.47 -14.03 14.89
CA LEU A 34 -15.24 -13.96 14.14
C LEU A 34 -15.08 -12.47 13.91
N SER A 35 -14.17 -11.87 14.66
CA SER A 35 -13.69 -10.52 14.37
C SER A 35 -13.07 -10.64 13.01
N VAL A 36 -13.85 -10.36 11.97
CA VAL A 36 -13.32 -10.11 10.64
C VAL A 36 -12.47 -8.88 10.86
N THR A 37 -11.17 -9.07 10.93
CA THR A 37 -10.21 -7.98 10.84
C THR A 37 -10.49 -7.37 9.48
N GLN A 38 -11.27 -6.30 9.47
CA GLN A 38 -11.51 -5.53 8.28
C GLN A 38 -10.14 -5.02 7.86
N GLU A 39 -9.61 -5.53 6.76
CA GLU A 39 -8.38 -5.00 6.17
C GLU A 39 -8.61 -3.51 5.94
N VAL A 40 -7.90 -2.71 6.72
CA VAL A 40 -7.98 -1.25 6.59
C VAL A 40 -7.08 -0.85 5.45
N PHE A 41 -7.65 -0.74 4.29
CA PHE A 41 -6.95 -0.27 3.10
C PHE A 41 -6.57 1.21 3.26
N PRO A 42 -5.32 1.60 2.98
CA PRO A 42 -4.92 2.98 3.07
C PRO A 42 -5.69 3.81 2.04
N GLU A 43 -6.29 4.89 2.50
CA GLU A 43 -7.04 5.83 1.64
C GLU A 43 -6.15 6.70 0.74
N ALA A 44 -4.84 6.62 0.90
CA ALA A 44 -3.85 7.36 0.13
C ALA A 44 -2.57 6.51 0.01
N PRO A 45 -1.68 6.79 -0.96
CA PRO A 45 -0.40 6.11 -1.07
C PRO A 45 0.38 6.14 0.25
N PRO A 46 1.17 5.10 0.57
CA PRO A 46 2.05 5.08 1.74
C PRO A 46 2.92 6.33 1.81
N GLN A 47 3.21 6.82 3.01
CA GLN A 47 4.17 7.91 3.19
C GLN A 47 5.58 7.37 3.01
N MET A 48 6.43 8.08 2.26
CA MET A 48 7.82 7.71 2.07
C MET A 48 8.71 8.43 3.10
N THR A 49 9.68 7.69 3.63
CA THR A 49 10.75 8.20 4.49
C THR A 49 12.10 7.84 3.90
N VAL A 50 13.01 8.79 3.86
CA VAL A 50 14.41 8.60 3.45
C VAL A 50 15.23 8.39 4.73
N VAL A 51 15.90 7.25 4.85
CA VAL A 51 16.68 6.87 6.03
C VAL A 51 18.16 6.91 5.68
N CYS A 52 18.94 7.68 6.46
CA CYS A 52 20.39 7.86 6.31
C CYS A 52 21.09 7.57 7.64
N GLY A 53 21.48 6.33 7.87
CA GLY A 53 22.02 5.90 9.16
C GLY A 53 20.99 6.06 10.29
N GLU A 54 21.30 6.91 11.28
CA GLU A 54 20.39 7.23 12.39
C GLU A 54 19.44 8.41 12.08
N GLU A 55 19.68 9.14 11.01
CA GLU A 55 18.84 10.26 10.57
C GLU A 55 17.75 9.78 9.61
N SER A 56 16.58 10.39 9.68
CA SER A 56 15.51 10.12 8.73
C SER A 56 14.71 11.39 8.43
N VAL A 57 14.20 11.45 7.21
CA VAL A 57 13.41 12.58 6.72
C VAL A 57 12.17 12.04 6.03
N THR A 58 11.00 12.50 6.47
CA THR A 58 9.75 12.21 5.76
C THR A 58 9.71 13.02 4.47
N ALA A 59 9.66 12.35 3.34
CA ALA A 59 9.63 12.99 2.04
C ALA A 59 8.32 13.78 1.83
N TRP A 60 8.42 14.88 1.11
CA TRP A 60 7.24 15.60 0.66
C TRP A 60 6.50 14.74 -0.37
N ARG A 61 5.20 14.51 -0.13
CA ARG A 61 4.33 13.80 -1.07
C ARG A 61 3.66 14.81 -1.97
N GLY A 62 3.96 14.70 -3.26
CA GLY A 62 3.42 15.51 -4.33
C GLY A 62 2.13 14.96 -4.92
N SER A 63 2.04 14.99 -6.24
CA SER A 63 0.91 14.45 -6.99
C SER A 63 0.81 12.94 -6.80
N TYR A 64 -0.41 12.43 -6.80
CA TYR A 64 -0.64 10.99 -6.79
C TYR A 64 -1.99 10.62 -7.43
N SER A 65 -2.06 9.40 -7.92
CA SER A 65 -3.28 8.71 -8.30
C SER A 65 -3.33 7.40 -7.52
N TRP A 66 -4.39 7.15 -6.76
CA TRP A 66 -4.50 6.00 -5.88
C TRP A 66 -5.88 5.38 -5.98
N HIS A 67 -5.94 4.10 -6.31
CA HIS A 67 -7.17 3.34 -6.46
C HIS A 67 -7.16 2.12 -5.57
N VAL A 68 -8.29 1.85 -4.94
CA VAL A 68 -8.53 0.69 -4.10
C VAL A 68 -9.76 -0.02 -4.62
N LEU A 69 -9.66 -1.31 -4.89
CA LEU A 69 -10.81 -2.16 -5.20
C LEU A 69 -11.32 -2.77 -3.89
N LEU A 70 -12.60 -2.57 -3.62
CA LEU A 70 -13.25 -3.12 -2.44
C LEU A 70 -13.81 -4.52 -2.73
N GLU A 71 -14.04 -5.33 -1.68
CA GLU A 71 -14.59 -6.69 -1.79
C GLU A 71 -15.95 -6.76 -2.51
N ASP A 72 -16.73 -5.69 -2.47
CA ASP A 72 -18.02 -5.56 -3.18
C ASP A 72 -17.87 -5.29 -4.68
N GLY A 73 -16.63 -5.22 -5.18
CA GLY A 73 -16.29 -4.93 -6.57
C GLY A 73 -16.35 -3.45 -6.95
N PHE A 74 -16.65 -2.56 -5.99
CA PHE A 74 -16.56 -1.12 -6.22
C PHE A 74 -15.14 -0.60 -5.98
N GLY A 75 -14.64 0.20 -6.93
CA GLY A 75 -13.37 0.90 -6.78
C GLY A 75 -13.56 2.26 -6.11
N ARG A 76 -12.61 2.63 -5.27
CA ARG A 76 -12.45 4.01 -4.78
C ARG A 76 -11.14 4.55 -5.28
N GLY A 77 -11.15 5.75 -5.86
CA GLY A 77 -9.96 6.45 -6.31
C GLY A 77 -9.82 7.78 -5.60
N LYS A 78 -8.58 8.13 -5.29
CA LYS A 78 -8.17 9.48 -4.88
C LYS A 78 -7.08 9.96 -5.81
N GLN A 79 -7.18 11.21 -6.20
CA GLN A 79 -6.16 11.90 -6.96
C GLN A 79 -5.85 13.22 -6.27
N ALA A 80 -4.58 13.57 -6.23
CA ALA A 80 -4.13 14.88 -5.79
C ALA A 80 -3.11 15.40 -6.79
N ASP A 81 -3.30 16.65 -7.18
CA ASP A 81 -2.33 17.39 -7.97
C ASP A 81 -1.56 18.34 -7.05
N SER A 82 -0.29 18.48 -7.30
CA SER A 82 0.57 19.41 -6.58
C SER A 82 1.43 20.22 -7.56
N VAL A 83 2.03 21.29 -7.07
CA VAL A 83 3.08 21.98 -7.82
C VAL A 83 4.29 21.07 -8.00
N HIS A 84 5.09 21.33 -9.03
CA HIS A 84 6.35 20.60 -9.20
C HIS A 84 7.27 20.81 -8.00
N PRO A 85 8.00 19.78 -7.53
CA PRO A 85 8.81 19.87 -6.30
C PRO A 85 9.92 20.93 -6.37
N LEU A 86 10.46 21.26 -7.55
CA LEU A 86 11.39 22.37 -7.72
C LEU A 86 10.78 23.73 -7.28
N SER A 87 9.48 23.91 -7.48
CA SER A 87 8.76 25.14 -7.12
C SER A 87 8.25 25.17 -5.69
N SER A 88 8.44 24.08 -4.91
CA SER A 88 7.91 23.95 -3.55
C SER A 88 8.99 24.22 -2.50
N SER A 89 8.69 25.13 -1.56
CA SER A 89 9.53 25.34 -0.37
C SER A 89 9.28 24.32 0.74
N ALA A 90 8.28 23.46 0.60
CA ALA A 90 7.93 22.45 1.59
C ALA A 90 8.75 21.15 1.45
N VAL A 91 9.57 21.03 0.40
CA VAL A 91 10.42 19.87 0.20
C VAL A 91 11.50 19.82 1.27
N PRO A 92 11.56 18.75 2.09
CA PRO A 92 12.53 18.63 3.17
C PRO A 92 13.95 18.46 2.66
N VAL A 93 14.92 18.81 3.50
CA VAL A 93 16.35 18.74 3.19
C VAL A 93 17.02 17.71 4.08
N ILE A 94 17.87 16.86 3.50
CA ILE A 94 18.74 15.93 4.21
C ILE A 94 20.21 16.30 3.93
N ALA A 95 21.02 16.37 4.98
CA ALA A 95 22.45 16.66 4.84
C ALA A 95 23.21 15.37 4.56
N VAL A 96 23.98 15.34 3.47
CA VAL A 96 24.69 14.13 3.01
C VAL A 96 26.21 14.37 2.87
N GLY A 97 27.01 13.32 3.07
CA GLY A 97 28.45 13.32 2.80
C GLY A 97 28.77 13.14 1.31
N GLU A 98 30.04 12.97 0.97
CA GLU A 98 30.50 12.83 -0.44
C GLU A 98 29.80 11.73 -1.21
N THR A 99 29.56 10.58 -0.56
CA THR A 99 28.77 9.48 -1.08
C THR A 99 28.01 8.87 0.08
N THR A 100 26.70 8.89 0.01
CA THR A 100 25.84 8.45 1.08
C THR A 100 24.78 7.50 0.51
N VAL A 101 24.70 6.28 1.06
CA VAL A 101 23.61 5.35 0.72
C VAL A 101 22.47 5.60 1.69
N VAL A 102 21.29 5.82 1.14
CA VAL A 102 20.04 5.96 1.89
C VAL A 102 19.10 4.83 1.52
N THR A 103 18.16 4.54 2.43
CA THR A 103 17.08 3.58 2.18
C THR A 103 15.75 4.34 2.06
N LEU A 104 15.00 4.03 1.02
CA LEU A 104 13.65 4.53 0.81
C LEU A 104 12.67 3.58 1.48
N THR A 105 11.98 4.03 2.52
CA THR A 105 11.00 3.23 3.26
C THR A 105 9.60 3.80 3.07
N PHE A 106 8.62 2.91 3.00
CA PHE A 106 7.22 3.28 2.83
C PHE A 106 6.42 2.79 4.03
N ASP A 107 5.63 3.68 4.61
CA ASP A 107 4.79 3.38 5.77
C ASP A 107 3.54 2.60 5.32
N ILE A 108 3.70 1.29 5.23
CA ILE A 108 2.64 0.37 4.86
C ILE A 108 1.98 -0.14 6.14
N PRO A 109 0.64 -0.02 6.29
CA PRO A 109 -0.06 -0.50 7.46
C PRO A 109 0.22 -1.98 7.74
N GLN A 110 0.40 -2.32 9.03
CA GLN A 110 0.64 -3.70 9.44
C GLN A 110 -0.49 -4.62 9.00
N GLY A 111 -0.13 -5.74 8.43
CA GLY A 111 -1.09 -6.75 7.93
C GLY A 111 -1.56 -6.48 6.51
N THR A 112 -1.06 -5.44 5.85
CA THR A 112 -1.34 -5.14 4.45
C THR A 112 -0.06 -5.37 3.64
N GLU A 113 -0.11 -6.22 2.63
CA GLU A 113 0.97 -6.37 1.67
C GLU A 113 0.69 -5.49 0.45
N ILE A 114 1.40 -4.39 0.31
CA ILE A 114 1.32 -3.50 -0.85
C ILE A 114 2.71 -3.50 -1.50
N PRO A 115 3.02 -4.47 -2.34
CA PRO A 115 4.32 -4.54 -2.99
C PRO A 115 4.48 -3.34 -3.93
N ILE A 116 5.63 -2.71 -3.87
CA ILE A 116 6.01 -1.67 -4.83
C ILE A 116 6.39 -2.39 -6.13
N GLN A 117 5.76 -1.98 -7.23
CA GLN A 117 6.04 -2.53 -8.55
C GLN A 117 7.29 -1.93 -9.16
N SER A 118 7.44 -0.61 -9.04
CA SER A 118 8.60 0.10 -9.57
C SER A 118 8.89 1.38 -8.79
N ILE A 119 10.17 1.74 -8.77
CA ILE A 119 10.67 3.01 -8.28
C ILE A 119 11.50 3.63 -9.40
N GLU A 120 11.12 4.83 -9.84
CA GLU A 120 11.91 5.70 -10.71
C GLU A 120 12.43 6.86 -9.87
N VAL A 121 13.69 7.21 -9.99
CA VAL A 121 14.28 8.35 -9.29
C VAL A 121 14.83 9.33 -10.31
N ARG A 122 14.38 10.58 -10.23
CA ARG A 122 14.85 11.72 -11.01
C ARG A 122 15.62 12.66 -10.11
N ARG A 123 16.79 13.05 -10.57
CA ARG A 123 17.64 14.03 -9.89
C ARG A 123 17.66 15.31 -10.71
N TYR A 124 17.32 16.40 -10.06
CA TYR A 124 17.33 17.74 -10.63
C TYR A 124 18.43 18.57 -9.97
N ARG A 125 19.04 19.45 -10.74
CA ARG A 125 19.81 20.54 -10.19
C ARG A 125 18.86 21.54 -9.51
N ILE A 126 19.28 22.13 -8.41
CA ILE A 126 18.45 23.10 -7.66
C ILE A 126 18.12 24.36 -8.46
N ASP A 127 19.00 24.72 -9.39
CA ASP A 127 18.87 25.88 -10.29
C ASP A 127 18.28 25.54 -11.66
N ALA A 128 17.71 24.32 -11.83
CA ALA A 128 17.06 23.94 -13.07
C ALA A 128 15.80 24.78 -13.32
N ASP A 129 15.74 25.40 -14.50
CA ASP A 129 14.59 26.20 -14.94
C ASP A 129 13.57 25.35 -15.72
N ASP A 130 14.00 24.15 -16.16
CA ASP A 130 13.18 23.23 -16.93
C ASP A 130 12.92 21.94 -16.11
N TYR A 131 11.66 21.55 -16.02
CA TYR A 131 11.23 20.32 -15.32
C TYR A 131 11.58 19.04 -16.07
N GLU A 132 11.98 19.14 -17.32
CA GLU A 132 12.48 18.03 -18.12
C GLU A 132 14.01 17.88 -18.04
N ASP A 133 14.71 18.82 -17.39
CA ASP A 133 16.18 18.77 -17.18
C ASP A 133 16.51 17.99 -15.91
N TYR A 134 16.43 16.66 -16.01
CA TYR A 134 16.76 15.75 -14.94
C TYR A 134 17.64 14.58 -15.40
N GLU A 135 18.32 13.98 -14.45
CA GLU A 135 19.03 12.71 -14.61
C GLU A 135 18.24 11.58 -13.94
N THR A 136 18.08 10.46 -14.63
CA THR A 136 17.53 9.25 -14.00
C THR A 136 18.62 8.58 -13.17
N VAL A 137 18.34 8.35 -11.89
CA VAL A 137 19.25 7.68 -10.95
C VAL A 137 18.80 6.25 -10.74
N THR A 138 19.74 5.31 -10.86
CA THR A 138 19.48 3.89 -10.62
C THR A 138 19.44 3.60 -9.13
N THR A 139 18.44 2.82 -8.70
CA THR A 139 18.34 2.28 -7.35
C THR A 139 18.76 0.80 -7.32
N ASP A 140 19.21 0.33 -6.16
CA ASP A 140 19.39 -1.10 -5.89
C ASP A 140 18.31 -1.52 -4.89
N GLY A 141 17.18 -1.97 -5.43
CA GLY A 141 15.97 -2.17 -4.64
C GLY A 141 15.46 -0.85 -4.06
N ASP A 142 15.45 -0.74 -2.73
CA ASP A 142 15.09 0.45 -1.96
C ASP A 142 16.28 1.35 -1.61
N ALA A 143 17.50 0.94 -1.99
CA ALA A 143 18.70 1.70 -1.72
C ALA A 143 19.00 2.71 -2.85
N LEU A 144 19.32 3.94 -2.45
CA LEU A 144 19.67 5.04 -3.34
C LEU A 144 21.00 5.65 -2.90
N THR A 145 21.92 5.82 -3.85
CA THR A 145 23.19 6.52 -3.61
C THR A 145 23.05 7.99 -3.90
N LEU A 146 23.33 8.82 -2.90
CA LEU A 146 23.31 10.27 -2.98
C LEU A 146 24.73 10.82 -3.04
N THR A 147 24.87 11.99 -3.66
CA THR A 147 26.11 12.77 -3.69
C THR A 147 25.97 14.01 -2.82
N SER A 148 27.11 14.59 -2.39
CA SER A 148 27.15 15.80 -1.56
C SER A 148 26.71 17.08 -2.27
N GLU A 149 26.26 16.98 -3.51
CA GLU A 149 25.79 18.13 -4.26
C GLU A 149 24.37 18.53 -3.81
N ASP A 150 24.12 19.84 -3.84
CA ASP A 150 22.78 20.36 -3.65
C ASP A 150 21.90 19.94 -4.84
N ALA A 151 20.95 19.06 -4.58
CA ALA A 151 20.07 18.50 -5.60
C ALA A 151 18.66 18.26 -5.04
N LEU A 152 17.70 18.18 -5.94
CA LEU A 152 16.36 17.69 -5.65
C LEU A 152 16.23 16.28 -6.23
N TYR A 153 15.72 15.38 -5.42
CA TYR A 153 15.37 14.04 -5.83
C TYR A 153 13.86 13.90 -5.82
N GLU A 154 13.31 13.50 -6.95
CA GLU A 154 11.92 13.10 -7.08
C GLU A 154 11.88 11.58 -7.22
N VAL A 155 11.10 10.94 -6.39
CA VAL A 155 10.90 9.48 -6.39
C VAL A 155 9.47 9.21 -6.82
N ILE A 156 9.32 8.49 -7.93
CA ILE A 156 8.04 8.07 -8.45
C ILE A 156 7.89 6.59 -8.12
N ALA A 157 6.97 6.28 -7.21
CA ALA A 157 6.68 4.91 -6.80
C ALA A 157 5.34 4.47 -7.37
N SER A 158 5.32 3.31 -8.01
CA SER A 158 4.12 2.72 -8.59
C SER A 158 3.77 1.42 -7.90
N TRP A 159 2.49 1.21 -7.69
CA TRP A 159 1.90 0.00 -7.13
C TRP A 159 0.91 -0.57 -8.12
N ASP A 160 1.02 -1.86 -8.38
CA ASP A 160 0.04 -2.61 -9.16
C ASP A 160 -0.03 -4.01 -8.56
N VAL A 161 -1.06 -4.24 -7.78
CA VAL A 161 -1.34 -5.58 -7.28
C VAL A 161 -2.17 -6.29 -8.33
N SER A 162 -1.65 -7.39 -8.85
CA SER A 162 -2.20 -8.16 -9.98
C SER A 162 -3.67 -8.56 -9.83
N ASP A 163 -4.20 -8.56 -8.61
CA ASP A 163 -5.61 -8.81 -8.32
C ASP A 163 -6.45 -7.52 -8.28
N GLY A 164 -5.84 -6.38 -8.63
CA GLY A 164 -6.53 -5.09 -8.73
C GLY A 164 -6.92 -4.45 -7.39
N ALA A 165 -6.52 -5.06 -6.26
CA ALA A 165 -6.85 -4.52 -4.94
C ALA A 165 -6.27 -3.12 -4.72
N TYR A 166 -5.10 -2.84 -5.28
CA TYR A 166 -4.46 -1.53 -5.26
C TYR A 166 -3.82 -1.25 -6.60
N ASN A 167 -3.98 -0.03 -7.06
CA ASN A 167 -3.30 0.47 -8.23
C ASN A 167 -3.05 1.95 -8.02
N GLY A 168 -1.84 2.40 -8.28
CA GLY A 168 -1.55 3.81 -8.15
C GLY A 168 -0.11 4.17 -8.35
N GLU A 169 0.10 5.46 -8.40
CA GLU A 169 1.40 6.09 -8.51
C GLU A 169 1.44 7.29 -7.57
N ALA A 170 2.57 7.52 -6.94
CA ALA A 170 2.78 8.71 -6.14
C ALA A 170 4.20 9.26 -6.33
N HIS A 171 4.27 10.58 -6.33
CA HIS A 171 5.50 11.35 -6.43
C HIS A 171 5.91 11.81 -5.04
N TYR A 172 7.16 11.59 -4.69
CA TYR A 172 7.78 12.04 -3.46
C TYR A 172 9.01 12.86 -3.77
N ALA A 173 9.34 13.82 -2.91
CA ALA A 173 10.53 14.60 -3.11
C ALA A 173 11.27 14.91 -1.81
N PHE A 174 12.59 15.02 -1.91
CA PHE A 174 13.47 15.53 -0.89
C PHE A 174 14.67 16.24 -1.55
N ARG A 175 15.33 17.10 -0.80
CA ARG A 175 16.54 17.79 -1.25
C ARG A 175 17.76 17.29 -0.48
N THR A 176 18.90 17.34 -1.13
CA THR A 176 20.18 17.12 -0.48
C THR A 176 20.93 18.43 -0.30
N THR A 177 21.76 18.49 0.73
CA THR A 177 22.81 19.52 0.88
C THR A 177 24.06 18.86 1.42
N GLY A 178 25.23 19.36 0.96
CA GLY A 178 26.51 18.86 1.45
C GLY A 178 26.70 19.12 2.94
N LYS A 179 27.21 18.12 3.71
CA LYS A 179 27.63 18.34 5.10
C LYS A 179 28.88 19.23 5.08
N SER A 180 28.79 20.43 5.66
CA SER A 180 29.96 21.24 5.96
C SER A 180 30.66 20.64 7.20
N TYR A 181 31.89 20.20 7.05
CA TYR A 181 32.76 19.72 8.14
C TYR A 181 33.59 20.88 8.72
#